data_744a0e6751ab16fef1ebba1a7648e0a1
#
_entry.id   744a0e6751ab16fef1ebba1a7648e0a1
#
_cell.length_a   1.000
_cell.length_b   1.000
_cell.length_c   1.000
_cell.angle_alpha   90.00
_cell.angle_beta   90.00
_cell.angle_gamma   90.00
#
_symmetry.space_group_name_H-M   'P 1'
#
loop_
_entity.id
_entity.type
_entity.pdbx_description
1 polymer ?
#
loop_
_entity_poly.entity_id
_entity_poly.type
_entity_poly.pdbx_seq_one_letter_code
_entity_poly.pdbx_strand_id
1 'polypeptide(L)'
;VEKNMCLICDRIKMIKINQNKFFVKELKTGYVVLGDNQHFKGYTLFLYKEHENELYQLEPNEKLNFLEEMALVGEAVSKAFECEKMNYELLGNGDSHLHWHLFPRISGDLGEYGYYGKGPVWWYPREKMYSTDN
;
A
#
# COMPACT_ATOMS: atom_id res chain seq x y z
N VAL A 1 -2.04 12.80 -19.87
CA VAL A 1 -1.44 13.09 -18.58
C VAL A 1 0.07 12.92 -18.67
N GLU A 2 0.75 13.85 -18.12
CA GLU A 2 2.19 13.87 -18.12
C GLU A 2 2.74 12.73 -17.25
N LYS A 3 3.69 11.97 -17.78
CA LYS A 3 4.32 10.89 -17.00
C LYS A 3 5.01 11.42 -15.75
N ASN A 4 5.56 12.65 -15.82
CA ASN A 4 6.24 13.28 -14.70
C ASN A 4 5.27 13.70 -13.59
N MET A 5 3.96 13.56 -13.81
CA MET A 5 2.94 13.84 -12.79
C MET A 5 2.60 12.60 -11.95
N CYS A 6 3.21 11.47 -12.22
CA CYS A 6 2.94 10.25 -11.46
C CYS A 6 3.77 10.21 -10.18
N LEU A 7 3.10 10.37 -9.04
CA LEU A 7 3.75 10.33 -7.74
C LEU A 7 4.43 8.98 -7.49
N ILE A 8 3.79 7.88 -7.91
CA ILE A 8 4.35 6.54 -7.72
C ILE A 8 5.65 6.37 -8.50
N CYS A 9 5.68 6.83 -9.77
CA CYS A 9 6.91 6.81 -10.56
C CYS A 9 8.01 7.62 -9.89
N ASP A 10 7.68 8.77 -9.32
CA ASP A 10 8.66 9.60 -8.60
C ASP A 10 9.20 8.88 -7.37
N ARG A 11 8.33 8.22 -6.61
CA ARG A 11 8.73 7.44 -5.44
C ARG A 11 9.67 6.30 -5.83
N ILE A 12 9.41 5.65 -6.97
CA ILE A 12 10.27 4.58 -7.48
C ILE A 12 11.63 5.14 -7.89
N LYS A 13 11.66 6.30 -8.52
CA LYS A 13 12.92 6.95 -8.86
C LYS A 13 13.76 7.24 -7.61
N MET A 14 13.10 7.68 -6.53
CA MET A 14 13.77 7.93 -5.26
C MET A 14 14.35 6.63 -4.68
N ILE A 15 13.67 5.51 -4.85
CA ILE A 15 14.21 4.21 -4.44
C ILE A 15 15.50 3.90 -5.19
N LYS A 16 15.50 4.11 -6.51
CA LYS A 16 16.65 3.77 -7.35
C LYS A 16 17.89 4.59 -7.03
N ILE A 17 17.72 5.78 -6.47
CA ILE A 17 18.85 6.62 -6.08
C ILE A 17 19.08 6.62 -4.57
N ASN A 18 18.50 5.66 -3.85
CA ASN A 18 18.65 5.47 -2.42
C ASN A 18 18.21 6.68 -1.58
N GLN A 19 17.17 7.37 -2.02
CA GLN A 19 16.65 8.55 -1.31
C GLN A 19 15.21 8.41 -0.84
N ASN A 20 14.64 7.21 -0.90
CA ASN A 20 13.32 6.96 -0.38
C ASN A 20 13.43 6.36 1.02
N LYS A 21 13.15 7.17 2.03
CA LYS A 21 13.30 6.75 3.44
C LYS A 21 12.29 5.70 3.88
N PHE A 22 11.23 5.48 3.09
CA PHE A 22 10.20 4.49 3.40
C PHE A 22 10.45 3.15 2.74
N PHE A 23 11.50 3.04 1.94
CA PHE A 23 11.80 1.80 1.19
C PHE A 23 12.13 0.66 2.14
N VAL A 24 11.53 -0.51 1.88
CA VAL A 24 11.76 -1.73 2.66
C VAL A 24 12.46 -2.78 1.82
N LYS A 25 11.91 -3.12 0.66
CA LYS A 25 12.46 -4.23 -0.13
C LYS A 25 11.97 -4.18 -1.57
N GLU A 26 12.84 -4.61 -2.48
CA GLU A 26 12.47 -4.80 -3.87
C GLU A 26 12.15 -6.28 -4.11
N LEU A 27 11.01 -6.54 -4.76
CA LEU A 27 10.63 -7.87 -5.21
C LEU A 27 10.68 -7.90 -6.74
N LYS A 28 10.29 -9.02 -7.32
CA LYS A 28 10.36 -9.20 -8.77
C LYS A 28 9.45 -8.22 -9.52
N THR A 29 8.22 -8.03 -9.04
CA THR A 29 7.23 -7.22 -9.73
C THR A 29 7.04 -5.84 -9.12
N GLY A 30 7.58 -5.57 -7.95
CA GLY A 30 7.30 -4.30 -7.30
C GLY A 30 8.20 -3.99 -6.13
N TYR A 31 7.94 -2.85 -5.52
CA TYR A 31 8.70 -2.33 -4.39
C TYR A 31 7.82 -2.24 -3.16
N VAL A 32 8.34 -2.71 -2.04
CA VAL A 32 7.67 -2.62 -0.75
C VAL A 32 8.13 -1.34 -0.05
N VAL A 33 7.18 -0.48 0.30
CA VAL A 33 7.48 0.75 1.06
C VAL A 33 6.48 0.89 2.19
N LEU A 34 6.88 1.54 3.27
CA LEU A 34 5.95 1.89 4.34
C LEU A 34 5.08 3.06 3.90
N GLY A 35 3.85 3.08 4.38
CA GLY A 35 2.96 4.19 4.12
C GLY A 35 3.44 5.48 4.80
N ASP A 36 3.12 6.62 4.19
CA ASP A 36 3.54 7.94 4.69
C ASP A 36 2.99 8.23 6.09
N ASN A 37 1.85 7.66 6.42
CA ASN A 37 1.30 7.77 7.77
C ASN A 37 1.15 6.37 8.35
N GLN A 38 1.22 6.27 9.68
CA GLN A 38 1.18 4.99 10.36
C GLN A 38 0.08 4.95 11.41
N HIS A 39 -1.04 5.63 11.15
CA HIS A 39 -2.21 5.49 12.03
C HIS A 39 -2.60 4.02 12.14
N PHE A 40 -2.72 3.34 10.99
CA PHE A 40 -2.88 1.88 10.97
C PHE A 40 -1.47 1.31 10.97
N LYS A 41 -0.99 0.94 12.14
CA LYS A 41 0.40 0.56 12.33
C LYS A 41 0.81 -0.61 11.44
N GLY A 42 1.86 -0.42 10.67
CA GLY A 42 2.33 -1.38 9.70
C GLY A 42 1.78 -1.16 8.29
N TYR A 43 0.99 -0.09 8.10
CA TYR A 43 0.47 0.26 6.78
C TYR A 43 1.63 0.26 5.78
N THR A 44 1.49 -0.56 4.73
CA THR A 44 2.54 -0.80 3.74
C THR A 44 1.93 -0.66 2.36
N LEU A 45 2.76 -0.20 1.42
CA LEU A 45 2.38 -0.12 0.01
C LEU A 45 3.25 -1.09 -0.79
N PHE A 46 2.66 -1.72 -1.80
CA PHE A 46 3.40 -2.52 -2.75
C PHE A 46 3.22 -1.90 -4.12
N LEU A 47 4.28 -1.27 -4.65
CA LEU A 47 4.24 -0.46 -5.85
C LEU A 47 4.67 -1.32 -7.05
N TYR A 48 3.80 -1.43 -8.08
CA TYR A 48 4.18 -2.14 -9.29
C TYR A 48 5.34 -1.40 -9.98
N LYS A 49 6.29 -2.14 -10.55
CA LYS A 49 7.50 -1.53 -11.10
C LYS A 49 7.26 -0.64 -12.31
N GLU A 50 6.36 -1.08 -13.20
CA GLU A 50 6.10 -0.33 -14.42
C GLU A 50 4.91 0.60 -14.23
N HIS A 51 4.80 1.62 -15.09
CA HIS A 51 3.66 2.52 -15.03
C HIS A 51 2.50 1.90 -15.80
N GLU A 52 1.67 1.12 -15.09
CA GLU A 52 0.44 0.54 -15.60
C GLU A 52 -0.71 0.95 -14.70
N ASN A 53 -1.87 1.16 -15.28
CA ASN A 53 -3.00 1.69 -14.55
C ASN A 53 -3.98 0.63 -14.09
N GLU A 54 -4.09 -0.48 -14.83
CA GLU A 54 -5.12 -1.48 -14.55
C GLU A 54 -4.53 -2.88 -14.44
N LEU A 55 -4.99 -3.61 -13.45
CA LEU A 55 -4.55 -4.97 -13.22
C LEU A 55 -4.77 -5.85 -14.45
N TYR A 56 -5.90 -5.69 -15.13
CA TYR A 56 -6.24 -6.52 -16.29
C TYR A 56 -5.35 -6.24 -17.50
N GLN A 57 -4.58 -5.15 -17.48
CA GLN A 57 -3.68 -4.80 -18.58
C GLN A 57 -2.35 -5.54 -18.52
N LEU A 58 -2.04 -6.15 -17.38
CA LEU A 58 -0.78 -6.87 -17.22
C LEU A 58 -0.81 -8.17 -18.03
N GLU A 59 0.35 -8.55 -18.57
CA GLU A 59 0.53 -9.82 -19.22
C GLU A 59 0.22 -10.94 -18.21
N PRO A 60 -0.38 -12.08 -18.62
CA PRO A 60 -0.87 -13.09 -17.68
C PRO A 60 0.13 -13.56 -16.62
N ASN A 61 1.37 -13.87 -17.02
CA ASN A 61 2.37 -14.32 -16.06
C ASN A 61 2.78 -13.23 -15.09
N GLU A 62 2.91 -12.02 -15.61
CA GLU A 62 3.26 -10.86 -14.79
C GLU A 62 2.16 -10.56 -13.78
N LYS A 63 0.91 -10.65 -14.23
CA LYS A 63 -0.23 -10.44 -13.36
C LYS A 63 -0.26 -11.46 -12.21
N LEU A 64 -0.05 -12.73 -12.51
CA LEU A 64 -0.01 -13.77 -11.49
C LEU A 64 1.12 -13.52 -10.50
N ASN A 65 2.29 -13.16 -10.99
CA ASN A 65 3.43 -12.87 -10.13
C ASN A 65 3.17 -11.67 -9.22
N PHE A 66 2.55 -10.64 -9.77
CA PHE A 66 2.21 -9.45 -8.99
C PHE A 66 1.23 -9.76 -7.87
N LEU A 67 0.19 -10.53 -8.18
CA LEU A 67 -0.81 -10.95 -7.18
C LEU A 67 -0.19 -11.84 -6.11
N GLU A 68 0.65 -12.78 -6.51
CA GLU A 68 1.31 -13.69 -5.58
C GLU A 68 2.26 -12.94 -4.66
N GLU A 69 3.03 -12.01 -5.21
CA GLU A 69 3.94 -11.21 -4.40
C GLU A 69 3.20 -10.28 -3.45
N MET A 70 2.07 -9.72 -3.88
CA MET A 70 1.23 -8.91 -3.00
C MET A 70 0.78 -9.74 -1.79
N ALA A 71 0.34 -10.96 -2.00
CA ALA A 71 -0.08 -11.85 -0.91
C ALA A 71 1.09 -12.19 0.01
N LEU A 72 2.27 -12.38 -0.57
CA LEU A 72 3.48 -12.66 0.21
C LEU A 72 3.85 -11.48 1.10
N VAL A 73 3.78 -10.27 0.56
CA VAL A 73 4.05 -9.05 1.33
C VAL A 73 3.02 -8.92 2.46
N GLY A 74 1.75 -9.18 2.15
CA GLY A 74 0.68 -9.13 3.16
C GLY A 74 0.94 -10.09 4.31
N GLU A 75 1.38 -11.29 4.00
CA GLU A 75 1.72 -12.27 5.03
C GLU A 75 2.86 -11.79 5.91
N ALA A 76 3.93 -11.28 5.30
CA ALA A 76 5.08 -10.78 6.03
C ALA A 76 4.72 -9.62 6.96
N VAL A 77 3.93 -8.68 6.46
CA VAL A 77 3.48 -7.53 7.25
C VAL A 77 2.59 -7.98 8.40
N SER A 78 1.67 -8.92 8.11
CA SER A 78 0.77 -9.46 9.13
C SER A 78 1.56 -10.07 10.29
N LYS A 79 2.60 -10.84 9.98
CA LYS A 79 3.43 -11.46 11.00
C LYS A 79 4.27 -10.44 11.76
N ALA A 80 4.79 -9.44 11.06
CA ALA A 80 5.65 -8.42 11.69
C ALA A 80 4.87 -7.55 12.67
N PHE A 81 3.62 -7.25 12.39
CA PHE A 81 2.81 -6.35 13.19
C PHE A 81 1.70 -7.05 13.97
N GLU A 82 1.64 -8.39 13.89
CA GLU A 82 0.71 -9.23 14.65
C GLU A 82 -0.74 -8.76 14.55
N CYS A 83 -1.20 -8.44 13.36
CA CYS A 83 -2.55 -7.93 13.15
C CYS A 83 -3.59 -9.04 13.18
N GLU A 84 -4.85 -8.67 13.44
CA GLU A 84 -5.97 -9.61 13.46
C GLU A 84 -6.53 -9.87 12.08
N LYS A 85 -6.39 -8.89 11.18
CA LYS A 85 -6.90 -8.98 9.81
C LYS A 85 -6.06 -8.10 8.90
N MET A 86 -5.74 -8.57 7.71
CA MET A 86 -5.07 -7.77 6.69
C MET A 86 -6.11 -7.29 5.67
N ASN A 87 -6.16 -5.98 5.44
CA ASN A 87 -6.96 -5.43 4.36
C ASN A 87 -6.08 -5.14 3.15
N TYR A 88 -6.51 -5.61 2.00
CA TYR A 88 -5.82 -5.41 0.72
C TYR A 88 -6.69 -4.51 -0.14
N GLU A 89 -6.17 -3.35 -0.55
CA GLU A 89 -6.93 -2.41 -1.37
C GLU A 89 -6.14 -2.00 -2.60
N LEU A 90 -6.77 -2.12 -3.76
CA LEU A 90 -6.20 -1.70 -5.04
C LEU A 90 -7.11 -0.62 -5.62
N LEU A 91 -6.94 0.60 -5.16
CA LEU A 91 -7.85 1.69 -5.47
C LEU A 91 -7.45 2.47 -6.73
N GLY A 92 -6.38 3.27 -6.62
CA GLY A 92 -5.85 3.99 -7.78
C GLY A 92 -6.65 5.20 -8.23
N ASN A 93 -7.53 5.73 -7.40
CA ASN A 93 -8.33 6.90 -7.79
C ASN A 93 -7.52 8.18 -7.77
N GLY A 94 -6.58 8.31 -6.83
CA GLY A 94 -5.69 9.46 -6.78
C GLY A 94 -4.50 9.28 -7.70
N ASP A 95 -3.78 8.20 -7.53
CA ASP A 95 -2.64 7.82 -8.36
C ASP A 95 -2.97 6.50 -9.05
N SER A 96 -3.18 6.54 -10.35
CA SER A 96 -3.65 5.35 -11.10
C SER A 96 -2.60 4.27 -11.29
N HIS A 97 -1.31 4.62 -11.16
CA HIS A 97 -0.21 3.65 -11.24
C HIS A 97 -0.47 2.53 -10.23
N LEU A 98 -0.50 1.29 -10.68
CA LEU A 98 -0.86 0.14 -9.85
C LEU A 98 -0.05 0.07 -8.56
N HIS A 99 -0.74 0.05 -7.45
CA HIS A 99 -0.13 -0.13 -6.14
C HIS A 99 -1.16 -0.66 -5.16
N TRP A 100 -0.73 -1.60 -4.32
CA TRP A 100 -1.55 -2.17 -3.27
C TRP A 100 -1.38 -1.37 -1.98
N HIS A 101 -2.50 -1.13 -1.30
CA HIS A 101 -2.52 -0.65 0.08
C HIS A 101 -2.73 -1.86 0.98
N LEU A 102 -1.81 -2.11 1.89
CA LEU A 102 -1.88 -3.23 2.82
C LEU A 102 -2.01 -2.66 4.23
N PHE A 103 -3.20 -2.83 4.81
CA PHE A 103 -3.50 -2.28 6.13
C PHE A 103 -3.65 -3.39 7.15
N PRO A 104 -2.70 -3.50 8.10
CA PRO A 104 -2.88 -4.38 9.26
C PRO A 104 -3.99 -3.81 10.15
N ARG A 105 -4.96 -4.63 10.49
CA ARG A 105 -6.12 -4.17 11.24
C ARG A 105 -6.20 -4.86 12.60
N ILE A 106 -6.52 -4.07 13.62
CA ILE A 106 -6.73 -4.57 14.98
C ILE A 106 -8.05 -4.01 15.50
N SER A 107 -8.62 -4.68 16.50
CA SER A 107 -9.88 -4.23 17.11
C SER A 107 -9.73 -2.84 17.68
N GLY A 108 -10.71 -1.98 17.41
CA GLY A 108 -10.75 -0.62 17.94
C GLY A 108 -9.94 0.41 17.17
N ASP A 109 -9.28 0.04 16.09
CA ASP A 109 -8.42 0.97 15.33
C ASP A 109 -9.19 2.07 14.60
N LEU A 110 -10.50 1.93 14.42
CA LEU A 110 -11.35 2.97 13.85
C LEU A 110 -11.94 3.90 14.89
N GLY A 111 -11.88 3.52 16.18
CA GLY A 111 -12.49 4.31 17.24
C GLY A 111 -13.97 4.51 17.00
N GLU A 112 -14.43 5.75 17.13
CA GLU A 112 -15.84 6.10 16.96
C GLU A 112 -16.35 5.96 15.52
N TYR A 113 -15.44 5.83 14.56
CA TYR A 113 -15.78 5.76 13.13
C TYR A 113 -16.12 4.36 12.67
N GLY A 114 -15.93 3.35 13.50
CA GLY A 114 -16.25 1.98 13.16
C GLY A 114 -17.66 1.59 13.59
N TYR A 115 -18.19 0.56 12.95
CA TYR A 115 -19.48 -0.02 13.34
C TYR A 115 -19.18 -1.19 14.26
N TYR A 116 -19.51 -1.05 15.55
CA TYR A 116 -19.09 -1.99 16.59
C TYR A 116 -17.56 -2.17 16.61
N GLY A 117 -16.83 -1.08 16.37
CA GLY A 117 -15.37 -1.11 16.33
C GLY A 117 -14.77 -1.74 15.08
N LYS A 118 -15.57 -1.98 14.06
CA LYS A 118 -15.16 -2.66 12.83
C LYS A 118 -15.54 -1.83 11.61
N GLY A 119 -14.85 -2.07 10.51
CA GLY A 119 -15.17 -1.41 9.24
C GLY A 119 -13.93 -1.15 8.40
N PRO A 120 -14.12 -0.65 7.19
CA PRO A 120 -13.01 -0.39 6.28
C PRO A 120 -12.22 0.85 6.69
N VAL A 121 -10.96 0.89 6.24
CA VAL A 121 -10.05 2.00 6.53
C VAL A 121 -10.65 3.35 6.15
N TRP A 122 -11.36 3.42 5.02
CA TRP A 122 -11.85 4.69 4.49
C TRP A 122 -13.01 5.27 5.30
N TRP A 123 -13.49 4.61 6.36
CA TRP A 123 -14.40 5.21 7.33
C TRP A 123 -13.67 6.14 8.29
N TYR A 124 -12.35 5.97 8.43
CA TYR A 124 -11.57 6.85 9.28
C TYR A 124 -11.28 8.17 8.54
N PRO A 125 -11.48 9.34 9.19
CA PRO A 125 -11.27 10.61 8.51
C PRO A 125 -9.84 10.76 8.01
N ARG A 126 -9.70 11.11 6.74
CA ARG A 126 -8.40 11.22 6.10
C ARG A 126 -7.50 12.23 6.81
N GLU A 127 -8.06 13.37 7.20
CA GLU A 127 -7.30 14.43 7.87
C GLU A 127 -6.67 13.93 9.16
N LYS A 128 -7.43 13.13 9.92
CA LYS A 128 -6.92 12.55 11.17
C LYS A 128 -5.85 11.51 10.91
N MET A 129 -6.02 10.70 9.86
CA MET A 129 -5.05 9.68 9.51
C MET A 129 -3.71 10.31 9.15
N TYR A 130 -3.74 11.39 8.35
CA TYR A 130 -2.52 12.06 7.92
C TYR A 130 -1.90 12.96 8.98
N SER A 131 -2.60 13.24 10.06
CA SER A 131 -2.03 14.02 11.16
C SER A 131 -1.27 13.15 12.18
N THR A 132 -1.32 11.83 12.03
CA THR A 132 -0.63 10.92 12.93
C THR A 132 0.87 10.93 12.66
N ASP A 133 1.66 11.15 13.70
CA ASP A 133 3.13 11.08 13.59
C ASP A 133 3.58 9.64 13.37
N ASN A 134 4.61 9.48 12.54
CA ASN A 134 5.14 8.16 12.18
C ASN A 134 6.23 7.68 13.16
#